data_b626b545326e4976bd14064cead8fe99
#
_entry.id   b626b545326e4976bd14064cead8fe99
#
_cell.length_a   1.000
_cell.length_b   1.000
_cell.length_c   1.000
_cell.angle_alpha   90.00
_cell.angle_beta   90.00
_cell.angle_gamma   90.00
#
_symmetry.space_group_name_H-M   'P 1'
#
loop_
_entity.id
_entity.type
_entity.pdbx_description
1 polymer ?
#
loop_
_entity_poly.entity_id
_entity_poly.type
_entity_poly.pdbx_seq_one_letter_code
_entity_poly.pdbx_strand_id
1 'polypeptide(L)'
;MNIVFDTNIIIDVLAKREAFYADSARALSATDGKTTFACITSNTVTDIFYIMRRYKIPPETIKDSLRKLFSLVEVRDVNAEDCKTALTTAMEDFEDSVLARCAFRHSADYIVTRNAADFIGSPVPALTALELCDLLEQNK
;
A
#
# COMPACT_ATOMS: atom_id res chain seq x y z
N MET A 1 1.48 13.37 -7.65
CA MET A 1 2.31 12.25 -7.10
C MET A 1 1.40 11.08 -6.73
N ASN A 2 1.71 9.91 -7.23
CA ASN A 2 0.95 8.69 -6.98
C ASN A 2 1.71 7.80 -6.00
N ILE A 3 1.07 7.45 -4.89
CA ILE A 3 1.66 6.67 -3.80
C ILE A 3 0.89 5.36 -3.67
N VAL A 4 1.58 4.23 -3.81
CA VAL A 4 0.99 2.92 -3.56
C VAL A 4 1.32 2.48 -2.14
N PHE A 5 0.29 2.22 -1.36
CA PHE A 5 0.43 1.75 0.02
C PHE A 5 0.39 0.23 0.06
N ASP A 6 1.42 -0.36 0.67
CA ASP A 6 1.47 -1.80 0.90
C ASP A 6 0.40 -2.23 1.91
N THR A 7 0.00 -3.48 1.84
CA THR A 7 -1.05 -4.07 2.69
C THR A 7 -0.80 -3.83 4.18
N ASN A 8 0.45 -3.98 4.64
CA ASN A 8 0.78 -3.80 6.06
C ASN A 8 0.45 -2.40 6.58
N ILE A 9 0.65 -1.35 5.78
CA ILE A 9 0.32 0.03 6.16
C ILE A 9 -1.19 0.19 6.34
N ILE A 10 -1.98 -0.34 5.43
CA ILE A 10 -3.44 -0.24 5.49
C ILE A 10 -3.99 -1.04 6.69
N ILE A 11 -3.45 -2.23 6.94
CA ILE A 11 -3.85 -3.03 8.11
C ILE A 11 -3.50 -2.30 9.41
N ASP A 12 -2.36 -1.64 9.50
CA ASP A 12 -1.98 -0.84 10.67
C ASP A 12 -3.06 0.20 11.01
N VAL A 13 -3.65 0.81 9.98
CA VAL A 13 -4.71 1.80 10.16
C VAL A 13 -6.05 1.13 10.50
N LEU A 14 -6.47 0.16 9.70
CA LEU A 14 -7.81 -0.46 9.84
C LEU A 14 -7.94 -1.31 11.11
N ALA A 15 -6.90 -2.05 11.47
CA ALA A 15 -6.87 -2.88 12.67
C ALA A 15 -6.30 -2.15 13.90
N LYS A 16 -5.93 -0.89 13.75
CA LYS A 16 -5.38 -0.03 14.81
C LYS A 16 -4.22 -0.70 15.56
N ARG A 17 -3.23 -1.17 14.80
CA ARG A 17 -2.03 -1.81 15.39
C ARG A 17 -1.23 -0.77 16.16
N GLU A 18 -1.25 -0.86 17.48
CA GLU A 18 -0.74 0.16 18.40
C GLU A 18 0.67 0.66 18.07
N ALA A 19 1.60 -0.25 17.78
CA ALA A 19 3.00 0.10 17.48
C ALA A 19 3.19 0.88 16.17
N PHE A 20 2.27 0.78 15.22
CA PHE A 20 2.44 1.31 13.85
C PHE A 20 1.33 2.27 13.41
N TYR A 21 0.22 2.30 14.14
CA TYR A 21 -0.99 3.05 13.76
C TYR A 21 -0.70 4.54 13.52
N ALA A 22 -0.01 5.19 14.44
CA ALA A 22 0.20 6.64 14.38
C ALA A 22 0.92 7.06 13.09
N ASP A 23 2.02 6.38 12.76
CA ASP A 23 2.81 6.71 11.57
C ASP A 23 2.08 6.35 10.28
N SER A 24 1.46 5.17 10.23
CA SER A 24 0.72 4.70 9.06
C SER A 24 -0.51 5.57 8.79
N ALA A 25 -1.25 5.95 9.83
CA ALA A 25 -2.40 6.85 9.70
C ALA A 25 -1.98 8.26 9.25
N ARG A 26 -0.87 8.77 9.79
CA ARG A 26 -0.31 10.05 9.37
C ARG A 26 0.07 10.05 7.90
N ALA A 27 0.77 9.00 7.44
CA ALA A 27 1.17 8.86 6.04
C ALA A 27 -0.04 8.81 5.10
N LEU A 28 -1.07 8.03 5.44
CA LEU A 28 -2.28 7.95 4.63
C LEU A 28 -3.03 9.28 4.59
N SER A 29 -3.12 9.97 5.74
CA SER A 29 -3.78 11.28 5.85
C SER A 29 -3.00 12.40 5.16
N ALA A 30 -1.71 12.23 4.91
CA ALA A 30 -0.89 13.20 4.22
C ALA A 30 -1.17 13.27 2.71
N THR A 31 -1.85 12.26 2.15
CA THR A 31 -2.30 12.30 0.75
C THR A 31 -3.58 13.13 0.67
N ASP A 32 -3.55 14.18 -0.16
CA ASP A 32 -4.60 15.21 -0.19
C ASP A 32 -5.67 14.97 -1.27
N GLY A 33 -5.49 13.97 -2.12
CA GLY A 33 -6.39 13.69 -3.24
C GLY A 33 -6.40 14.75 -4.34
N LYS A 34 -5.46 15.69 -4.30
CA LYS A 34 -5.33 16.78 -5.29
C LYS A 34 -3.95 16.79 -5.95
N THR A 35 -2.90 16.80 -5.16
CA THR A 35 -1.51 16.77 -5.62
C THR A 35 -0.84 15.44 -5.29
N THR A 36 -1.34 14.74 -4.28
CA THR A 36 -0.82 13.44 -3.82
C THR A 36 -1.99 12.46 -3.69
N PHE A 37 -1.93 11.38 -4.44
CA PHE A 37 -3.00 10.39 -4.55
C PHE A 37 -2.58 9.08 -3.89
N ALA A 38 -3.41 8.58 -2.99
CA ALA A 38 -3.23 7.28 -2.35
C ALA A 38 -3.82 6.17 -3.23
N CYS A 39 -3.04 5.14 -3.47
CA CYS A 39 -3.44 3.97 -4.25
C CYS A 39 -3.14 2.70 -3.49
N ILE A 40 -3.93 1.66 -3.73
CA ILE A 40 -3.65 0.29 -3.32
C ILE A 40 -3.83 -0.64 -4.52
N THR A 41 -3.28 -1.85 -4.46
CA THR A 41 -3.52 -2.83 -5.51
C THR A 41 -4.77 -3.66 -5.23
N SER A 42 -5.35 -4.26 -6.27
CA SER A 42 -6.48 -5.17 -6.12
C SER A 42 -6.14 -6.39 -5.25
N ASN A 43 -4.89 -6.87 -5.26
CA ASN A 43 -4.44 -7.94 -4.37
C ASN A 43 -4.47 -7.50 -2.90
N THR A 44 -4.10 -6.26 -2.61
CA THR A 44 -4.18 -5.71 -1.25
C THR A 44 -5.60 -5.77 -0.70
N VAL A 45 -6.62 -5.54 -1.52
CA VAL A 45 -8.02 -5.61 -1.08
C VAL A 45 -8.37 -6.99 -0.53
N THR A 46 -8.03 -8.05 -1.26
CA THR A 46 -8.28 -9.43 -0.79
C THR A 46 -7.43 -9.80 0.42
N ASP A 47 -6.18 -9.37 0.45
CA ASP A 47 -5.28 -9.60 1.59
C ASP A 47 -5.81 -8.95 2.86
N ILE A 48 -6.30 -7.71 2.78
CA ILE A 48 -6.94 -7.00 3.90
C ILE A 48 -8.09 -7.84 4.46
N PHE A 49 -8.98 -8.32 3.60
CA PHE A 49 -10.13 -9.11 4.02
C PHE A 49 -9.70 -10.35 4.82
N TYR A 50 -8.78 -11.14 4.27
CA TYR A 50 -8.32 -12.36 4.91
C TYR A 50 -7.55 -12.12 6.20
N ILE A 51 -6.70 -11.11 6.25
CA ILE A 51 -5.94 -10.76 7.44
C ILE A 51 -6.87 -10.31 8.56
N MET A 52 -7.83 -9.44 8.27
CA MET A 52 -8.79 -8.96 9.27
C MET A 52 -9.69 -10.08 9.77
N ARG A 53 -10.01 -11.07 8.93
CA ARG A 53 -10.73 -12.29 9.37
C ARG A 53 -9.91 -13.07 10.39
N ARG A 54 -8.59 -13.11 10.26
CA ARG A 54 -7.72 -13.76 11.26
C ARG A 54 -7.79 -13.08 12.63
N TYR A 55 -8.06 -11.77 12.65
CA TYR A 55 -8.33 -11.03 13.89
C TYR A 55 -9.76 -11.23 14.40
N LYS A 56 -10.51 -12.16 13.82
CA LYS A 56 -11.90 -12.49 14.18
C LYS A 56 -12.87 -11.31 14.00
N ILE A 57 -12.56 -10.38 13.09
CA ILE A 57 -13.45 -9.29 12.75
C ILE A 57 -14.56 -9.84 11.84
N PRO A 58 -15.86 -9.55 12.12
CA PRO A 58 -16.95 -10.04 11.29
C PRO A 58 -16.86 -9.57 9.83
N PRO A 59 -17.26 -10.40 8.85
CA PRO A 59 -17.18 -10.05 7.43
C PRO A 59 -17.85 -8.73 7.07
N GLU A 60 -19.01 -8.43 7.63
CA GLU A 60 -19.74 -7.18 7.35
C GLU A 60 -18.98 -5.95 7.87
N THR A 61 -18.33 -6.06 9.02
CA THR A 61 -17.49 -5.00 9.57
C THR A 61 -16.29 -4.74 8.65
N ILE A 62 -15.67 -5.80 8.12
CA ILE A 62 -14.55 -5.66 7.17
C ILE A 62 -15.00 -4.99 5.89
N LYS A 63 -16.15 -5.41 5.34
CA LYS A 63 -16.72 -4.79 4.13
C LYS A 63 -17.00 -3.31 4.33
N ASP A 64 -17.52 -2.92 5.49
CA ASP A 64 -17.75 -1.51 5.80
C ASP A 64 -16.43 -0.72 5.88
N SER A 65 -15.40 -1.32 6.48
CA SER A 65 -14.06 -0.72 6.51
C SER A 65 -13.48 -0.54 5.10
N LEU A 66 -13.67 -1.53 4.21
CA LEU A 66 -13.25 -1.44 2.81
C LEU A 66 -14.01 -0.36 2.05
N ARG A 67 -15.31 -0.21 2.27
CA ARG A 67 -16.10 0.87 1.65
C ARG A 67 -15.56 2.25 2.04
N LYS A 68 -15.24 2.44 3.31
CA LYS A 68 -14.62 3.69 3.80
C LYS A 68 -13.23 3.90 3.19
N LEU A 69 -12.43 2.85 3.13
CA LEU A 69 -11.10 2.90 2.52
C LEU A 69 -11.18 3.34 1.05
N PHE A 70 -12.13 2.80 0.29
CA PHE A 70 -12.30 3.13 -1.14
C PHE A 70 -12.71 4.58 -1.38
N SER A 71 -13.19 5.28 -0.37
CA SER A 71 -13.43 6.73 -0.46
C SER A 71 -12.14 7.55 -0.32
N LEU A 72 -11.06 6.93 0.19
CA LEU A 72 -9.77 7.60 0.45
C LEU A 72 -8.67 7.21 -0.53
N VAL A 73 -8.75 6.00 -1.10
CA VAL A 73 -7.71 5.45 -1.97
C VAL A 73 -8.31 4.96 -3.27
N GLU A 74 -7.49 4.99 -4.33
CA GLU A 74 -7.82 4.36 -5.60
C GLU A 74 -7.29 2.94 -5.62
N VAL A 75 -8.09 2.01 -6.13
CA VAL A 75 -7.67 0.62 -6.33
C VAL A 75 -7.11 0.48 -7.75
N ARG A 76 -5.86 0.04 -7.86
CA ARG A 76 -5.18 -0.24 -9.11
C ARG A 76 -5.20 -1.73 -9.39
N ASP A 77 -5.62 -2.13 -10.58
CA ASP A 77 -5.72 -3.54 -10.95
C ASP A 77 -4.35 -4.19 -11.16
N VAL A 78 -4.16 -5.35 -10.55
CA VAL A 78 -3.07 -6.27 -10.85
C VAL A 78 -3.51 -7.10 -12.06
N ASN A 79 -2.66 -7.18 -13.09
CA ASN A 79 -2.95 -7.97 -14.29
C ASN A 79 -1.99 -9.15 -14.44
N ALA A 80 -2.25 -9.99 -15.47
CA ALA A 80 -1.43 -11.17 -15.73
C ALA A 80 0.04 -10.80 -16.02
N GLU A 81 0.27 -9.69 -16.70
CA GLU A 81 1.61 -9.24 -17.05
C GLU A 81 2.42 -8.86 -15.80
N ASP A 82 1.78 -8.24 -14.80
CA ASP A 82 2.42 -7.94 -13.52
C ASP A 82 2.94 -9.22 -12.85
N CYS A 83 2.13 -10.28 -12.86
CA CYS A 83 2.50 -11.57 -12.28
C CYS A 83 3.65 -12.24 -13.04
N LYS A 84 3.61 -12.22 -14.38
CA LYS A 84 4.64 -12.82 -15.22
C LYS A 84 5.97 -12.08 -15.09
N THR A 85 5.94 -10.77 -15.14
CA THR A 85 7.14 -9.93 -15.04
C THR A 85 7.76 -10.04 -13.65
N ALA A 86 6.94 -10.20 -12.60
CA ALA A 86 7.44 -10.37 -11.23
C ALA A 86 8.36 -11.59 -11.09
N LEU A 87 8.18 -12.62 -11.88
CA LEU A 87 9.06 -13.81 -11.88
C LEU A 87 10.49 -13.51 -12.36
N THR A 88 10.71 -12.40 -13.06
CA THR A 88 12.00 -12.03 -13.65
C THR A 88 12.73 -10.96 -12.88
N THR A 89 12.17 -10.44 -11.76
CA THR A 89 12.78 -9.38 -10.96
C THR A 89 13.83 -9.94 -10.00
N ALA A 90 14.71 -9.04 -9.53
CA ALA A 90 15.72 -9.38 -8.53
C ALA A 90 15.19 -9.39 -7.10
N MET A 91 13.92 -9.04 -6.87
CA MET A 91 13.30 -9.05 -5.56
C MET A 91 13.04 -10.48 -5.07
N GLU A 92 13.33 -10.77 -3.81
CA GLU A 92 13.18 -12.11 -3.24
C GLU A 92 11.73 -12.51 -3.02
N ASP A 93 10.89 -11.58 -2.52
CA ASP A 93 9.50 -11.86 -2.22
C ASP A 93 8.62 -11.67 -3.47
N PHE A 94 7.88 -12.72 -3.83
CA PHE A 94 7.05 -12.70 -5.03
C PHE A 94 5.86 -11.73 -4.92
N GLU A 95 5.19 -11.68 -3.78
CA GLU A 95 4.07 -10.75 -3.58
C GLU A 95 4.53 -9.29 -3.68
N ASP A 96 5.67 -8.98 -3.07
CA ASP A 96 6.27 -7.64 -3.16
C ASP A 96 6.67 -7.31 -4.59
N SER A 97 7.18 -8.29 -5.33
CA SER A 97 7.51 -8.13 -6.76
C SER A 97 6.27 -7.82 -7.60
N VAL A 98 5.15 -8.49 -7.35
CA VAL A 98 3.88 -8.23 -8.05
C VAL A 98 3.38 -6.83 -7.72
N LEU A 99 3.41 -6.44 -6.46
CA LEU A 99 3.02 -5.08 -6.03
C LEU A 99 3.90 -4.03 -6.72
N ALA A 100 5.21 -4.24 -6.73
CA ALA A 100 6.15 -3.31 -7.37
C ALA A 100 5.92 -3.18 -8.87
N ARG A 101 5.64 -4.28 -9.58
CA ARG A 101 5.33 -4.25 -11.01
C ARG A 101 4.00 -3.54 -11.30
N CYS A 102 2.99 -3.82 -10.51
CA CYS A 102 1.70 -3.12 -10.60
C CYS A 102 1.88 -1.62 -10.38
N ALA A 103 2.61 -1.23 -9.33
CA ALA A 103 2.92 0.16 -9.03
C ALA A 103 3.65 0.84 -10.20
N PHE A 104 4.65 0.18 -10.78
CA PHE A 104 5.39 0.68 -11.93
C PHE A 104 4.48 0.89 -13.14
N ARG A 105 3.64 -0.09 -13.46
CA ARG A 105 2.73 -0.02 -14.62
C ARG A 105 1.73 1.12 -14.48
N HIS A 106 1.29 1.42 -13.25
CA HIS A 106 0.38 2.52 -12.96
C HIS A 106 1.10 3.86 -12.68
N SER A 107 2.38 3.95 -13.00
CA SER A 107 3.17 5.19 -12.85
C SER A 107 3.21 5.74 -11.43
N ALA A 108 3.31 4.85 -10.45
CA ALA A 108 3.50 5.25 -9.07
C ALA A 108 4.88 5.87 -8.86
N ASP A 109 4.93 6.91 -8.07
CA ASP A 109 6.19 7.59 -7.70
C ASP A 109 6.89 6.87 -6.55
N TYR A 110 6.11 6.36 -5.59
CA TYR A 110 6.62 5.66 -4.41
C TYR A 110 5.70 4.52 -3.98
N ILE A 111 6.31 3.53 -3.32
CA ILE A 111 5.60 2.51 -2.54
C ILE A 111 5.85 2.83 -1.07
N VAL A 112 4.81 2.83 -0.25
CA VAL A 112 4.95 3.00 1.21
C VAL A 112 4.71 1.68 1.90
N THR A 113 5.71 1.24 2.67
CA THR A 113 5.71 -0.06 3.34
C THR A 113 6.47 0.03 4.67
N ARG A 114 6.20 -0.88 5.59
CA ARG A 114 7.03 -1.01 6.80
C ARG A 114 8.39 -1.63 6.53
N ASN A 115 8.52 -2.38 5.44
CA ASN A 115 9.71 -3.17 5.10
C ASN A 115 10.37 -2.65 3.81
N ALA A 116 10.75 -1.36 3.80
CA ALA A 116 11.35 -0.74 2.62
C ALA A 116 12.58 -1.49 2.08
N ALA A 117 13.35 -2.13 2.99
CA ALA A 117 14.51 -2.93 2.61
C ALA A 117 14.16 -4.15 1.73
N ASP A 118 12.94 -4.69 1.87
CA ASP A 118 12.48 -5.82 1.05
C ASP A 118 12.20 -5.42 -0.40
N PHE A 119 12.15 -4.12 -0.68
CA PHE A 119 11.92 -3.57 -2.01
C PHE A 119 13.21 -3.16 -2.74
N ILE A 120 14.37 -3.59 -2.28
CA ILE A 120 15.63 -3.40 -3.00
C ILE A 120 15.51 -4.14 -4.35
N GLY A 121 15.80 -3.45 -5.44
CA GLY A 121 15.61 -3.96 -6.81
C GLY A 121 14.22 -3.67 -7.40
N SER A 122 13.32 -3.03 -6.64
CA SER A 122 12.02 -2.59 -7.13
C SER A 122 12.16 -1.51 -8.20
N PRO A 123 11.35 -1.53 -9.27
CA PRO A 123 11.32 -0.45 -10.26
C PRO A 123 10.72 0.85 -9.72
N VAL A 124 10.04 0.80 -8.56
CA VAL A 124 9.48 1.96 -7.87
C VAL A 124 10.15 2.06 -6.50
N PRO A 125 10.71 3.22 -6.11
CA PRO A 125 11.35 3.35 -4.82
C PRO A 125 10.35 3.20 -3.68
N ALA A 126 10.80 2.55 -2.59
CA ALA A 126 10.00 2.31 -1.41
C ALA A 126 10.42 3.23 -0.25
N LEU A 127 9.44 3.72 0.47
CA LEU A 127 9.59 4.58 1.64
C LEU A 127 8.85 3.97 2.83
N THR A 128 9.32 4.27 4.03
CA THR A 128 8.52 4.07 5.23
C THR A 128 7.46 5.17 5.36
N ALA A 129 6.49 4.96 6.25
CA ALA A 129 5.46 5.96 6.52
C ALA A 129 6.06 7.31 6.97
N LEU A 130 7.06 7.27 7.84
CA LEU A 130 7.75 8.50 8.30
C LEU A 130 8.48 9.18 7.16
N GLU A 131 9.22 8.44 6.34
CA GLU A 131 9.94 9.00 5.19
C GLU A 131 8.99 9.68 4.20
N LEU A 132 7.80 9.12 3.97
CA LEU A 132 6.79 9.78 3.14
C LEU A 132 6.33 11.10 3.77
N CYS A 133 6.03 11.10 5.06
CA CYS A 133 5.62 12.32 5.75
C CYS A 133 6.68 13.42 5.64
N ASP A 134 7.94 13.06 5.86
CA ASP A 134 9.05 14.00 5.76
C ASP A 134 9.20 14.55 4.33
N LEU A 135 9.08 13.68 3.34
CA LEU A 135 9.13 14.07 1.93
C LEU A 135 8.03 15.08 1.58
N LEU A 136 6.80 14.81 2.01
CA LEU A 136 5.66 15.69 1.71
C LEU A 136 5.75 17.03 2.45
N GLU A 137 6.30 17.06 3.66
CA GLU A 137 6.55 18.31 4.40
C GLU A 137 7.62 19.17 3.73
N GLN A 138 8.68 18.56 3.19
CA GLN A 138 9.74 19.28 2.47
C GLN A 138 9.25 19.90 1.15
N ASN A 139 8.20 19.35 0.56
CA ASN A 139 7.64 19.81 -0.73
C ASN A 139 6.51 20.85 -0.57
N LYS A 140 6.22 21.28 0.63
CA LYS A 140 5.21 22.32 0.89
C LYS A 140 5.73 23.74 0.69
#